data_aaaceee8ec663ad1f8f2ffb90632b672
#
_entry.id   aaaceee8ec663ad1f8f2ffb90632b672
#
_cell.length_a   1.000
_cell.length_b   1.000
_cell.length_c   1.000
_cell.angle_alpha   90.00
_cell.angle_beta   90.00
_cell.angle_gamma   90.00
#
_symmetry.space_group_name_H-M   'P 1'
#
loop_
_entity.id
_entity.type
_entity.pdbx_description
1 polymer ?
#
loop_
_entity_poly.entity_id
_entity_poly.type
_entity_poly.pdbx_seq_one_letter_code
_entity_poly.pdbx_strand_id
1 'polypeptide(L)'
;MGNKETYIKFLAEVRKASGIESFTPDDSGLVSVRVDDAYNVNLQFVEATGRVLCFIEVAELPKDAPKAVYRDLLVGGLFGKDTAGGNFALEPTTETVVYNYSFDLAAAAADVDEFVATLEKILQLCDIWAERIKANLAGGAAASANSASPLNPGNHAIYA
;
A
#
# COMPACT_ATOMS: atom_id res chain seq x y z
N MET A 1 24.59 3.80 -6.26
CA MET A 1 23.44 3.04 -6.79
C MET A 1 23.34 1.71 -6.08
N GLY A 2 22.20 1.34 -5.55
CA GLY A 2 22.01 0.03 -4.92
C GLY A 2 22.11 -1.08 -5.97
N ASN A 3 22.71 -2.18 -5.57
CA ASN A 3 22.79 -3.40 -6.37
C ASN A 3 22.19 -4.59 -5.57
N LYS A 4 22.13 -5.76 -6.18
CA LYS A 4 21.58 -6.96 -5.54
C LYS A 4 22.28 -7.31 -4.22
N GLU A 5 23.59 -7.11 -4.12
CA GLU A 5 24.35 -7.35 -2.90
C GLU A 5 23.92 -6.38 -1.78
N THR A 6 23.77 -5.09 -2.11
CA THR A 6 23.26 -4.08 -1.17
C THR A 6 21.85 -4.43 -0.70
N TYR A 7 21.00 -4.94 -1.60
CA TYR A 7 19.65 -5.38 -1.25
C TYR A 7 19.65 -6.55 -0.27
N ILE A 8 20.50 -7.55 -0.48
CA ILE A 8 20.62 -8.70 0.44
C ILE A 8 21.12 -8.25 1.83
N LYS A 9 22.10 -7.36 1.88
CA LYS A 9 22.59 -6.77 3.14
C LYS A 9 21.50 -5.96 3.85
N PHE A 10 20.80 -5.13 3.10
CA PHE A 10 19.66 -4.36 3.61
C PHE A 10 18.62 -5.28 4.25
N LEU A 11 18.21 -6.36 3.58
CA LEU A 11 17.26 -7.32 4.14
C LEU A 11 17.76 -7.99 5.42
N ALA A 12 19.06 -8.26 5.51
CA ALA A 12 19.65 -8.80 6.74
C ALA A 12 19.53 -7.83 7.92
N GLU A 13 19.74 -6.54 7.68
CA GLU A 13 19.55 -5.51 8.72
C GLU A 13 18.08 -5.28 9.05
N VAL A 14 17.17 -5.36 8.07
CA VAL A 14 15.72 -5.32 8.31
C VAL A 14 15.27 -6.48 9.22
N ARG A 15 15.80 -7.69 9.02
CA ARG A 15 15.52 -8.82 9.92
C ARG A 15 15.94 -8.55 11.36
N LYS A 16 17.12 -7.96 11.55
CA LYS A 16 17.59 -7.59 12.89
C LYS A 16 16.72 -6.52 13.54
N ALA A 17 16.42 -5.45 12.79
CA ALA A 17 15.67 -4.31 13.31
C ALA A 17 14.21 -4.65 13.61
N SER A 18 13.57 -5.46 12.77
CA SER A 18 12.18 -5.85 12.92
C SER A 18 11.94 -7.09 13.79
N GLY A 19 12.95 -7.93 13.94
CA GLY A 19 12.80 -9.26 14.56
C GLY A 19 12.05 -10.28 13.72
N ILE A 20 11.81 -9.99 12.43
CA ILE A 20 11.05 -10.85 11.51
C ILE A 20 12.00 -11.58 10.59
N GLU A 21 12.26 -12.86 10.89
CA GLU A 21 13.19 -13.71 10.15
C GLU A 21 12.80 -13.98 8.70
N SER A 22 11.51 -13.89 8.37
CA SER A 22 10.99 -14.19 7.04
C SER A 22 11.24 -13.10 5.98
N PHE A 23 11.89 -11.98 6.32
CA PHE A 23 12.41 -11.03 5.34
C PHE A 23 13.60 -11.63 4.56
N THR A 24 13.32 -12.71 3.83
CA THR A 24 14.29 -13.48 3.04
C THR A 24 13.81 -13.58 1.61
N PRO A 25 14.64 -13.20 0.62
CA PRO A 25 14.24 -13.25 -0.78
C PRO A 25 14.18 -14.69 -1.27
N ASP A 26 13.24 -14.97 -2.16
CA ASP A 26 13.21 -16.18 -2.96
C ASP A 26 14.24 -16.13 -4.11
N ASP A 27 14.25 -17.15 -4.97
CA ASP A 27 15.17 -17.24 -6.11
C ASP A 27 15.00 -16.09 -7.11
N SER A 28 13.81 -15.47 -7.17
CA SER A 28 13.52 -14.30 -8.02
C SER A 28 13.91 -12.97 -7.38
N GLY A 29 14.29 -12.99 -6.09
CA GLY A 29 14.56 -11.78 -5.29
C GLY A 29 13.32 -11.15 -4.67
N LEU A 30 12.16 -11.78 -4.80
CA LEU A 30 10.92 -11.36 -4.13
C LEU A 30 10.99 -11.78 -2.67
N VAL A 31 10.70 -10.83 -1.79
CA VAL A 31 10.40 -11.08 -0.38
C VAL A 31 8.90 -11.05 -0.20
N SER A 32 8.35 -12.06 0.46
CA SER A 32 6.93 -12.09 0.82
C SER A 32 6.81 -12.49 2.29
N VAL A 33 6.29 -11.58 3.10
CA VAL A 33 6.24 -11.73 4.56
C VAL A 33 4.82 -11.53 5.06
N ARG A 34 4.34 -12.44 5.89
CA ARG A 34 3.09 -12.25 6.62
C ARG A 34 3.38 -11.48 7.90
N VAL A 35 2.82 -10.28 8.06
CA VAL A 35 3.00 -9.43 9.24
C VAL A 35 1.71 -9.39 10.04
N ASP A 36 1.81 -9.59 11.36
CA ASP A 36 0.71 -9.56 12.34
C ASP A 36 -0.49 -10.45 11.98
N ASP A 37 -0.26 -11.54 11.23
CA ASP A 37 -1.29 -12.39 10.65
C ASP A 37 -2.37 -11.66 9.83
N ALA A 38 -2.12 -10.39 9.50
CA ALA A 38 -3.06 -9.52 8.81
C ALA A 38 -2.68 -9.25 7.36
N TYR A 39 -1.40 -8.88 7.10
CA TYR A 39 -0.97 -8.39 5.80
C TYR A 39 0.14 -9.21 5.18
N ASN A 40 0.06 -9.43 3.87
CA ASN A 40 1.17 -9.89 3.05
C ASN A 40 1.96 -8.66 2.57
N VAL A 41 3.17 -8.50 3.10
CA VAL A 41 4.10 -7.45 2.70
C VAL A 41 5.09 -8.05 1.71
N ASN A 42 5.16 -7.46 0.53
CA ASN A 42 6.03 -7.91 -0.53
C ASN A 42 7.06 -6.84 -0.86
N LEU A 43 8.32 -7.23 -1.02
CA LEU A 43 9.41 -6.36 -1.44
C LEU A 43 10.06 -6.93 -2.69
N GLN A 44 10.23 -6.11 -3.72
CA GLN A 44 10.90 -6.47 -4.96
C GLN A 44 11.93 -5.42 -5.34
N PHE A 45 13.19 -5.82 -5.42
CA PHE A 45 14.25 -4.95 -5.93
C PHE A 45 14.19 -4.84 -7.45
N VAL A 46 14.21 -3.60 -7.94
CA VAL A 46 14.24 -3.28 -9.38
C VAL A 46 15.63 -2.76 -9.73
N GLU A 47 16.47 -3.67 -10.22
CA GLU A 47 17.90 -3.39 -10.49
C GLU A 47 18.09 -2.21 -11.44
N ALA A 48 17.26 -2.09 -12.48
CA ALA A 48 17.34 -1.02 -13.49
C ALA A 48 17.20 0.40 -12.89
N THR A 49 16.52 0.54 -11.76
CA THR A 49 16.25 1.84 -11.13
C THR A 49 16.91 2.01 -9.77
N GLY A 50 17.48 0.95 -9.20
CA GLY A 50 17.99 0.95 -7.84
C GLY A 50 16.92 1.10 -6.75
N ARG A 51 15.66 0.92 -7.12
CA ARG A 51 14.50 1.08 -6.22
C ARG A 51 13.97 -0.25 -5.74
N VAL A 52 13.36 -0.24 -4.58
CA VAL A 52 12.58 -1.38 -4.06
C VAL A 52 11.12 -1.02 -4.12
N LEU A 53 10.32 -1.89 -4.71
CA LEU A 53 8.88 -1.84 -4.66
C LEU A 53 8.40 -2.57 -3.42
N CYS A 54 7.61 -1.87 -2.60
CA CYS A 54 6.86 -2.47 -1.51
C CYS A 54 5.40 -2.49 -1.93
N PHE A 55 4.76 -3.66 -1.90
CA PHE A 55 3.35 -3.78 -2.18
C PHE A 55 2.65 -4.67 -1.16
N ILE A 56 1.48 -4.22 -0.71
CA ILE A 56 0.73 -4.81 0.38
C ILE A 56 -0.71 -5.04 -0.08
N GLU A 57 -1.18 -6.27 0.04
CA GLU A 57 -2.58 -6.60 -0.21
C GLU A 57 -3.44 -6.07 0.94
N VAL A 58 -4.39 -5.18 0.63
CA VAL A 58 -5.19 -4.48 1.64
C VAL A 58 -6.57 -5.12 1.81
N ALA A 59 -7.26 -5.37 0.72
CA ALA A 59 -8.61 -5.94 0.75
C ALA A 59 -8.98 -6.57 -0.59
N GLU A 60 -9.73 -7.65 -0.56
CA GLU A 60 -10.41 -8.19 -1.75
C GLU A 60 -11.76 -7.50 -1.93
N LEU A 61 -12.10 -7.16 -3.16
CA LEU A 61 -13.37 -6.55 -3.52
C LEU A 61 -14.30 -7.57 -4.19
N PRO A 62 -15.61 -7.53 -3.91
CA PRO A 62 -16.57 -8.26 -4.73
C PRO A 62 -16.58 -7.68 -6.15
N LYS A 63 -16.94 -8.49 -7.15
CA LYS A 63 -16.97 -8.07 -8.57
C LYS A 63 -17.95 -6.93 -8.83
N ASP A 64 -18.97 -6.80 -7.98
CA ASP A 64 -20.00 -5.77 -8.02
C ASP A 64 -19.76 -4.67 -6.96
N ALA A 65 -18.51 -4.47 -6.54
CA ALA A 65 -18.17 -3.44 -5.56
C ALA A 65 -18.71 -2.07 -5.99
N PRO A 66 -19.29 -1.30 -5.06
CA PRO A 66 -19.85 0.02 -5.38
C PRO A 66 -18.80 0.98 -5.92
N LYS A 67 -19.21 1.83 -6.86
CA LYS A 67 -18.35 2.89 -7.42
C LYS A 67 -17.70 3.76 -6.34
N ALA A 68 -18.36 3.95 -5.20
CA ALA A 68 -17.87 4.73 -4.07
C ALA A 68 -16.53 4.18 -3.51
N VAL A 69 -16.32 2.88 -3.54
CA VAL A 69 -15.05 2.25 -3.11
C VAL A 69 -13.90 2.73 -3.98
N TYR A 70 -14.03 2.62 -5.30
CA TYR A 70 -13.00 3.03 -6.25
C TYR A 70 -12.77 4.54 -6.23
N ARG A 71 -13.86 5.31 -6.11
CA ARG A 71 -13.77 6.76 -6.00
C ARG A 71 -12.99 7.20 -4.74
N ASP A 72 -13.27 6.60 -3.60
CA ASP A 72 -12.58 6.92 -2.34
C ASP A 72 -11.08 6.63 -2.43
N LEU A 73 -10.72 5.48 -2.99
CA LEU A 73 -9.32 5.10 -3.23
C LEU A 73 -8.58 6.10 -4.14
N LEU A 74 -9.21 6.52 -5.23
CA LEU A 74 -8.63 7.47 -6.19
C LEU A 74 -8.52 8.88 -5.59
N VAL A 75 -9.53 9.34 -4.86
CA VAL A 75 -9.50 10.64 -4.17
C VAL A 75 -8.44 10.65 -3.07
N GLY A 76 -8.33 9.56 -2.31
CA GLY A 76 -7.30 9.43 -1.26
C GLY A 76 -5.87 9.43 -1.82
N GLY A 77 -5.68 8.94 -3.04
CA GLY A 77 -4.39 8.98 -3.74
C GLY A 77 -3.97 10.35 -4.26
N LEU A 78 -4.89 11.33 -4.28
CA LEU A 78 -4.59 12.65 -4.81
C LEU A 78 -3.48 13.33 -3.99
N PHE A 79 -2.37 13.65 -4.66
CA PHE A 79 -1.15 14.21 -4.07
C PHE A 79 -0.49 13.35 -2.98
N GLY A 80 -0.90 12.08 -2.82
CA GLY A 80 -0.37 11.20 -1.79
C GLY A 80 -0.69 11.60 -0.35
N LYS A 81 -1.62 12.51 -0.15
CA LYS A 81 -1.94 13.08 1.17
C LYS A 81 -2.48 12.03 2.15
N ASP A 82 -3.40 11.21 1.68
CA ASP A 82 -4.03 10.16 2.50
C ASP A 82 -3.42 8.78 2.27
N THR A 83 -2.30 8.71 1.53
CA THR A 83 -1.61 7.47 1.18
C THR A 83 -0.13 7.46 1.57
N ALA A 84 0.33 8.40 2.38
CA ALA A 84 1.72 8.51 2.83
C ALA A 84 2.76 8.41 1.69
N GLY A 85 2.45 9.02 0.54
CA GLY A 85 3.31 9.02 -0.65
C GLY A 85 3.23 7.78 -1.52
N GLY A 86 2.45 6.77 -1.12
CA GLY A 86 2.14 5.60 -1.94
C GLY A 86 0.88 5.80 -2.78
N ASN A 87 0.43 4.71 -3.40
CA ASN A 87 -0.80 4.69 -4.18
C ASN A 87 -1.50 3.35 -4.07
N PHE A 88 -2.80 3.36 -4.34
CA PHE A 88 -3.58 2.13 -4.48
C PHE A 88 -3.67 1.70 -5.94
N ALA A 89 -3.67 0.38 -6.14
CA ALA A 89 -3.92 -0.27 -7.41
C ALA A 89 -4.86 -1.45 -7.21
N LEU A 90 -5.43 -1.95 -8.29
CA LEU A 90 -6.26 -3.15 -8.28
C LEU A 90 -5.54 -4.27 -9.02
N GLU A 91 -5.37 -5.41 -8.37
CA GLU A 91 -4.98 -6.65 -9.04
C GLU A 91 -6.26 -7.27 -9.64
N PRO A 92 -6.38 -7.31 -10.99
CA PRO A 92 -7.67 -7.59 -11.62
C PRO A 92 -8.06 -9.07 -11.62
N THR A 93 -7.12 -9.98 -11.40
CA THR A 93 -7.40 -11.43 -11.39
C THR A 93 -8.11 -11.84 -10.12
N THR A 94 -7.70 -11.26 -8.99
CA THR A 94 -8.24 -11.54 -7.66
C THR A 94 -9.13 -10.42 -7.12
N GLU A 95 -9.28 -9.32 -7.86
CA GLU A 95 -9.98 -8.10 -7.40
C GLU A 95 -9.42 -7.57 -6.06
N THR A 96 -8.11 -7.67 -5.89
CA THR A 96 -7.45 -7.26 -4.65
C THR A 96 -6.94 -5.82 -4.76
N VAL A 97 -7.32 -4.99 -3.79
CA VAL A 97 -6.74 -3.66 -3.62
C VAL A 97 -5.34 -3.80 -3.03
N VAL A 98 -4.36 -3.26 -3.74
CA VAL A 98 -2.94 -3.31 -3.38
C VAL A 98 -2.44 -1.90 -3.10
N TYR A 99 -1.79 -1.71 -1.97
CA TYR A 99 -1.04 -0.49 -1.68
C TYR A 99 0.38 -0.64 -2.21
N ASN A 100 0.84 0.34 -2.98
CA ASN A 100 2.18 0.37 -3.55
C ASN A 100 2.98 1.53 -2.97
N TYR A 101 4.20 1.25 -2.57
CA TYR A 101 5.19 2.23 -2.16
C TYR A 101 6.55 1.91 -2.77
N SER A 102 7.23 2.90 -3.31
CA SER A 102 8.56 2.70 -3.90
C SER A 102 9.58 3.56 -3.15
N PHE A 103 10.67 2.95 -2.75
CA PHE A 103 11.74 3.65 -2.05
C PHE A 103 13.11 3.41 -2.70
N ASP A 104 14.03 4.34 -2.49
CA ASP A 104 15.42 4.21 -2.93
C ASP A 104 16.17 3.26 -1.99
N LEU A 105 16.82 2.23 -2.56
CA LEU A 105 17.53 1.23 -1.76
C LEU A 105 18.69 1.83 -0.96
N ALA A 106 19.45 2.75 -1.57
CA ALA A 106 20.61 3.32 -0.89
C ALA A 106 20.19 4.19 0.30
N ALA A 107 19.11 4.95 0.16
CA ALA A 107 18.54 5.74 1.25
C ALA A 107 18.01 4.85 2.38
N ALA A 108 17.26 3.80 2.05
CA ALA A 108 16.72 2.86 3.04
C ALA A 108 17.82 2.07 3.75
N ALA A 109 18.88 1.68 3.04
CA ALA A 109 20.03 0.97 3.62
C ALA A 109 20.88 1.87 4.52
N ALA A 110 20.84 3.19 4.32
CA ALA A 110 21.55 4.15 5.18
C ALA A 110 20.87 4.34 6.54
N ASP A 111 19.55 4.13 6.63
CA ASP A 111 18.77 4.22 7.86
C ASP A 111 17.66 3.16 7.89
N VAL A 112 18.03 1.97 8.28
CA VAL A 112 17.14 0.80 8.35
C VAL A 112 16.06 0.97 9.41
N ASP A 113 16.36 1.64 10.52
CA ASP A 113 15.39 1.88 11.59
C ASP A 113 14.27 2.81 11.12
N GLU A 114 14.61 3.87 10.36
CA GLU A 114 13.61 4.74 9.74
C GLU A 114 12.77 3.99 8.68
N PHE A 115 13.40 3.07 7.93
CA PHE A 115 12.66 2.22 6.99
C PHE A 115 11.65 1.34 7.72
N VAL A 116 12.04 0.67 8.81
CA VAL A 116 11.14 -0.18 9.61
C VAL A 116 10.02 0.66 10.21
N ALA A 117 10.32 1.83 10.75
CA ALA A 117 9.31 2.76 11.27
C ALA A 117 8.33 3.24 10.18
N THR A 118 8.82 3.47 8.96
CA THR A 118 7.99 3.82 7.81
C THR A 118 7.07 2.66 7.43
N LEU A 119 7.57 1.44 7.41
CA LEU A 119 6.77 0.24 7.13
C LEU A 119 5.66 0.06 8.16
N GLU A 120 5.94 0.27 9.44
CA GLU A 120 4.92 0.23 10.50
C GLU A 120 3.81 1.27 10.28
N LYS A 121 4.18 2.51 9.91
CA LYS A 121 3.19 3.55 9.55
C LYS A 121 2.36 3.17 8.33
N ILE A 122 2.97 2.55 7.33
CA ILE A 122 2.26 2.04 6.14
C ILE A 122 1.27 0.94 6.53
N LEU A 123 1.63 0.03 7.42
CA LEU A 123 0.70 -1.00 7.90
C LEU A 123 -0.49 -0.41 8.66
N GLN A 124 -0.26 0.59 9.52
CA GLN A 124 -1.34 1.33 10.18
C GLN A 124 -2.25 2.05 9.16
N LEU A 125 -1.67 2.61 8.10
CA LEU A 125 -2.42 3.19 6.99
C LEU A 125 -3.28 2.14 6.27
N CYS A 126 -2.74 0.95 6.05
CA CYS A 126 -3.49 -0.17 5.46
C CYS A 126 -4.70 -0.57 6.34
N ASP A 127 -4.55 -0.57 7.65
CA ASP A 127 -5.67 -0.81 8.58
C ASP A 127 -6.78 0.23 8.40
N ILE A 128 -6.43 1.50 8.36
CA ILE A 128 -7.38 2.60 8.16
C ILE A 128 -8.12 2.43 6.83
N TRP A 129 -7.40 2.11 5.76
CA TRP A 129 -7.99 1.94 4.44
C TRP A 129 -8.82 0.67 4.32
N ALA A 130 -8.41 -0.44 4.94
CA ALA A 130 -9.20 -1.67 4.99
C ALA A 130 -10.57 -1.40 5.64
N GLU A 131 -10.61 -0.65 6.74
CA GLU A 131 -11.87 -0.26 7.40
C GLU A 131 -12.69 0.71 6.54
N ARG A 132 -12.07 1.67 5.85
CA ARG A 132 -12.76 2.57 4.90
C ARG A 132 -13.38 1.81 3.74
N ILE A 133 -12.65 0.87 3.15
CA ILE A 133 -13.16 -0.01 2.08
C ILE A 133 -14.36 -0.79 2.58
N LYS A 134 -14.25 -1.41 3.74
CA LYS A 134 -15.34 -2.16 4.37
C LYS A 134 -16.59 -1.30 4.62
N ALA A 135 -16.41 -0.08 5.11
CA ALA A 135 -17.50 0.86 5.33
C ALA A 135 -18.15 1.28 3.99
N ASN A 136 -17.38 1.54 2.96
CA ASN A 136 -17.90 1.88 1.63
C ASN A 136 -18.62 0.71 0.96
N LEU A 137 -18.19 -0.53 1.18
CA LEU A 137 -18.88 -1.73 0.73
C LEU A 137 -20.26 -1.85 1.42
N ALA A 138 -20.32 -1.64 2.73
CA ALA A 138 -21.57 -1.66 3.49
C ALA A 138 -22.50 -0.50 3.13
N GLY A 139 -21.95 0.71 2.96
CA GLY A 139 -22.70 1.91 2.55
C GLY A 139 -23.25 1.83 1.12
N GLY A 140 -22.52 1.17 0.21
CA GLY A 140 -22.96 0.92 -1.16
C GLY A 140 -24.19 0.02 -1.24
N ALA A 141 -24.30 -0.96 -0.36
CA ALA A 141 -25.49 -1.78 -0.24
C ALA A 141 -26.72 -0.99 0.27
N ALA A 142 -26.51 0.06 1.08
CA ALA A 142 -27.56 0.96 1.55
C ALA A 142 -27.89 2.07 0.54
N ALA A 143 -26.93 2.54 -0.26
CA ALA A 143 -27.11 3.62 -1.24
C ALA A 143 -27.86 3.18 -2.49
N SER A 144 -27.84 1.90 -2.86
CA SER A 144 -28.71 1.38 -3.91
C SER A 144 -30.19 1.38 -3.52
N ALA A 145 -30.51 1.63 -2.25
CA ALA A 145 -31.87 1.85 -1.76
C ALA A 145 -32.28 3.32 -1.67
N ASN A 146 -31.36 4.28 -1.87
CA ASN A 146 -31.63 5.71 -1.65
C ASN A 146 -30.90 6.60 -2.67
N SER A 147 -31.19 6.41 -3.96
CA SER A 147 -30.69 7.30 -5.01
C SER A 147 -31.54 8.54 -5.12
N ALA A 148 -31.22 9.58 -4.36
CA ALA A 148 -31.50 10.99 -4.72
C ALA A 148 -30.92 11.94 -3.66
N SER A 149 -29.73 12.44 -3.86
CA SER A 149 -29.33 13.71 -3.25
C SER A 149 -28.65 14.55 -4.33
N PRO A 150 -29.12 15.81 -4.52
CA PRO A 150 -28.58 16.68 -5.56
C PRO A 150 -27.15 17.11 -5.18
N LEU A 151 -26.30 17.12 -6.21
CA LEU A 151 -24.99 17.72 -6.21
C LEU A 151 -25.03 19.14 -5.64
N ASN A 152 -24.29 19.36 -4.57
CA ASN A 152 -24.03 20.71 -4.07
C ASN A 152 -22.85 21.30 -4.86
N PRO A 153 -23.04 22.35 -5.69
CA PRO A 153 -21.99 22.89 -6.57
C PRO A 153 -21.15 23.97 -5.90
N GLY A 154 -20.78 23.79 -4.67
CA GLY A 154 -20.11 24.86 -3.93
C GLY A 154 -18.96 24.43 -3.05
N ASN A 155 -17.89 23.89 -3.59
CA ASN A 155 -16.56 24.00 -2.97
C ASN A 155 -15.47 23.50 -3.91
N HIS A 156 -15.21 24.24 -4.98
CA HIS A 156 -13.95 24.16 -5.68
C HIS A 156 -13.01 25.20 -5.08
N ALA A 157 -12.26 24.83 -4.05
CA ALA A 157 -11.07 25.58 -3.67
C ALA A 157 -9.98 25.20 -4.69
N ILE A 158 -9.74 26.08 -5.63
CA ILE A 158 -8.59 26.03 -6.52
C ILE A 158 -7.38 26.42 -5.69
N TYR A 159 -6.52 25.48 -5.43
CA TYR A 159 -5.20 25.76 -4.89
C TYR A 159 -4.27 26.09 -6.06
N ALA A 160 -3.94 27.34 -6.16
CA ALA A 160 -2.82 27.80 -6.97
C ALA A 160 -1.51 27.50 -6.22
#